data_107ffeb28f0c902ceb15b8ccb8575432
#
_entry.id   107ffeb28f0c902ceb15b8ccb8575432
#
_cell.length_a   1.000
_cell.length_b   1.000
_cell.length_c   1.000
_cell.angle_alpha   90.00
_cell.angle_beta   90.00
_cell.angle_gamma   90.00
#
_symmetry.space_group_name_H-M   'P 1'
#
loop_
_entity.id
_entity.type
_entity.pdbx_description
1 polymer ?
#
loop_
_entity_poly.entity_id
_entity_poly.type
_entity_poly.pdbx_seq_one_letter_code
_entity_poly.pdbx_strand_id
1 'polypeptide(L)'
;MNNHQNLTVIDGETLMDKRLPPAKFCVESLIPQGLCILGGAPKVGKSWFVLDLCVHIARGEPLWEFPVTKGEVLYFCLEDSERRIQERLNIVTDDVPPGLYFATGNTSIESGLCDFIRKFKQEHPDVTFVAIDTFQLIRAQSSEISYSNDYAELQPLRLLAAELDITLLLVHHLRKTGDKDPVNKLSGSTAIAGAVDAIFVLEKFERIEKAASLYASGRDIRDLTVYLKMNPDNCRWELITDSIKAPEFKLPKPMVALYYFMIGATEFSGTNTELAKYVGNGISPKGLKQMMNRYRYELEKLGVYFQSRRSNGQKFVVVKYLPDLAESDGDPSASSDSTSSACDNSVSSVPCVPENVEEECEDEE
;
A
#
# COMPACT_ATOMS: atom_id res chain seq x y z
N MET A 1 -16.37 -18.07 -25.95
CA MET A 1 -15.32 -18.91 -25.37
C MET A 1 -15.50 -18.89 -23.86
N ASN A 2 -15.80 -20.04 -23.25
CA ASN A 2 -16.09 -20.12 -21.82
C ASN A 2 -14.81 -19.89 -21.02
N ASN A 3 -14.70 -18.71 -20.41
CA ASN A 3 -13.65 -18.41 -19.44
C ASN A 3 -14.03 -19.12 -18.13
N HIS A 4 -13.72 -20.40 -18.00
CA HIS A 4 -13.70 -21.06 -16.69
C HIS A 4 -12.55 -20.45 -15.90
N GLN A 5 -12.87 -19.50 -15.01
CA GLN A 5 -11.92 -19.09 -13.96
C GLN A 5 -11.52 -20.36 -13.22
N ASN A 6 -10.27 -20.78 -13.36
CA ASN A 6 -9.74 -21.91 -12.62
C ASN A 6 -9.75 -21.55 -11.13
N LEU A 7 -10.70 -22.09 -10.39
CA LEU A 7 -10.71 -22.00 -8.93
C LEU A 7 -9.46 -22.70 -8.39
N THR A 8 -8.66 -21.98 -7.65
CA THR A 8 -7.51 -22.52 -6.93
C THR A 8 -7.91 -22.74 -5.47
N VAL A 9 -7.78 -23.97 -5.00
CA VAL A 9 -8.05 -24.33 -3.61
C VAL A 9 -6.72 -24.53 -2.90
N ILE A 10 -6.55 -23.87 -1.78
CA ILE A 10 -5.38 -24.02 -0.91
C ILE A 10 -5.86 -24.25 0.53
N ASP A 11 -5.30 -25.20 1.25
CA ASP A 11 -5.62 -25.39 2.65
C ASP A 11 -5.00 -24.28 3.53
N GLY A 12 -5.64 -24.02 4.67
CA GLY A 12 -5.23 -22.92 5.55
C GLY A 12 -3.82 -23.08 6.13
N GLU A 13 -3.34 -24.30 6.31
CA GLU A 13 -2.00 -24.55 6.83
C GLU A 13 -0.93 -24.21 5.77
N THR A 14 -1.13 -24.67 4.54
CA THR A 14 -0.27 -24.33 3.40
C THR A 14 -0.26 -22.82 3.13
N LEU A 15 -1.44 -22.16 3.17
CA LEU A 15 -1.56 -20.73 3.00
C LEU A 15 -0.78 -19.94 4.07
N MET A 16 -0.87 -20.37 5.35
CA MET A 16 -0.15 -19.74 6.46
C MET A 16 1.37 -19.87 6.37
N ASP A 17 1.87 -20.91 5.74
CA ASP A 17 3.30 -21.15 5.57
C ASP A 17 3.83 -20.57 4.24
N LYS A 18 2.93 -20.09 3.34
CA LYS A 18 3.30 -19.51 2.06
C LYS A 18 3.88 -18.11 2.25
N ARG A 19 5.01 -17.86 1.60
CA ARG A 19 5.55 -16.50 1.47
C ARG A 19 4.74 -15.75 0.41
N LEU A 20 3.97 -14.77 0.82
CA LEU A 20 3.25 -13.88 -0.07
C LEU A 20 3.91 -12.50 0.00
N PRO A 21 3.98 -11.76 -1.13
CA PRO A 21 4.46 -10.39 -1.11
C PRO A 21 3.53 -9.52 -0.23
N PRO A 22 4.04 -8.45 0.38
CA PRO A 22 3.21 -7.49 1.10
C PRO A 22 2.24 -6.78 0.15
N ALA A 23 1.23 -6.13 0.72
CA ALA A 23 0.39 -5.20 -0.03
C ALA A 23 1.26 -4.08 -0.61
N LYS A 24 1.05 -3.77 -1.90
CA LYS A 24 1.76 -2.69 -2.57
C LYS A 24 1.00 -1.38 -2.44
N PHE A 25 1.74 -0.28 -2.38
CA PHE A 25 1.19 1.07 -2.24
C PHE A 25 1.85 2.00 -3.25
N CYS A 26 1.08 2.91 -3.84
CA CYS A 26 1.67 4.06 -4.53
C CYS A 26 2.00 5.19 -3.54
N VAL A 27 1.20 5.36 -2.48
CA VAL A 27 1.52 6.18 -1.31
C VAL A 27 1.41 5.29 -0.08
N GLU A 28 2.53 5.04 0.58
CA GLU A 28 2.67 4.06 1.67
C GLU A 28 1.63 4.29 2.77
N SER A 29 0.94 3.23 3.19
CA SER A 29 -0.10 3.25 4.23
C SER A 29 -1.31 4.16 3.95
N LEU A 30 -1.35 4.84 2.81
CA LEU A 30 -2.44 5.75 2.43
C LEU A 30 -3.17 5.31 1.16
N ILE A 31 -2.46 5.11 0.04
CA ILE A 31 -3.09 4.76 -1.24
C ILE A 31 -2.55 3.40 -1.71
N PRO A 32 -3.34 2.32 -1.51
CA PRO A 32 -2.94 0.97 -1.92
C PRO A 32 -3.04 0.81 -3.44
N GLN A 33 -2.38 -0.22 -3.93
CA GLN A 33 -2.60 -0.74 -5.27
C GLN A 33 -4.02 -1.31 -5.40
N GLY A 34 -4.58 -1.24 -6.62
CA GLY A 34 -5.93 -1.70 -6.91
C GLY A 34 -6.86 -0.56 -7.31
N LEU A 35 -8.17 -0.80 -7.23
CA LEU A 35 -9.18 0.19 -7.59
C LEU A 35 -9.52 1.08 -6.40
N CYS A 36 -9.25 2.38 -6.52
CA CYS A 36 -9.50 3.40 -5.52
C CYS A 36 -10.53 4.42 -6.00
N ILE A 37 -11.26 5.05 -5.10
CA ILE A 37 -12.20 6.13 -5.42
C ILE A 37 -12.00 7.35 -4.52
N LEU A 38 -11.96 8.55 -5.13
CA LEU A 38 -11.93 9.84 -4.44
C LEU A 38 -13.25 10.56 -4.62
N GLY A 39 -14.06 10.57 -3.57
CA GLY A 39 -15.31 11.32 -3.52
C GLY A 39 -15.13 12.73 -2.97
N GLY A 40 -16.00 13.66 -3.39
CA GLY A 40 -16.03 15.01 -2.83
C GLY A 40 -17.05 15.89 -3.55
N ALA A 41 -17.56 16.91 -2.86
CA ALA A 41 -18.48 17.87 -3.44
C ALA A 41 -17.86 18.58 -4.68
N PRO A 42 -18.67 19.08 -5.62
CA PRO A 42 -18.15 19.93 -6.67
C PRO A 42 -17.35 21.11 -6.12
N LYS A 43 -16.23 21.44 -6.77
CA LYS A 43 -15.35 22.58 -6.41
C LYS A 43 -14.71 22.48 -5.01
N VAL A 44 -14.62 21.27 -4.41
CA VAL A 44 -13.90 21.07 -3.14
C VAL A 44 -12.38 21.02 -3.34
N GLY A 45 -11.88 20.82 -4.56
CA GLY A 45 -10.45 20.77 -4.87
C GLY A 45 -9.91 19.37 -5.20
N LYS A 46 -10.79 18.40 -5.58
CA LYS A 46 -10.38 17.04 -5.96
C LYS A 46 -9.34 17.01 -7.08
N SER A 47 -9.61 17.72 -8.19
CA SER A 47 -8.70 17.73 -9.35
C SER A 47 -7.34 18.37 -9.02
N TRP A 48 -7.29 19.35 -8.11
CA TRP A 48 -6.03 19.88 -7.59
C TRP A 48 -5.26 18.84 -6.78
N PHE A 49 -5.97 18.11 -5.90
CA PHE A 49 -5.39 17.03 -5.13
C PHE A 49 -4.83 15.91 -6.03
N VAL A 50 -5.60 15.49 -7.04
CA VAL A 50 -5.16 14.43 -7.96
C VAL A 50 -3.97 14.88 -8.80
N LEU A 51 -3.95 16.12 -9.28
CA LEU A 51 -2.83 16.65 -10.05
C LEU A 51 -1.54 16.70 -9.21
N ASP A 52 -1.63 17.19 -7.97
CA ASP A 52 -0.52 17.23 -7.02
C ASP A 52 -0.02 15.81 -6.69
N LEU A 53 -0.93 14.88 -6.41
CA LEU A 53 -0.60 13.47 -6.20
C LEU A 53 0.14 12.86 -7.40
N CYS A 54 -0.32 13.14 -8.63
CA CYS A 54 0.34 12.67 -9.85
C CYS A 54 1.78 13.19 -9.97
N VAL A 55 2.02 14.46 -9.62
CA VAL A 55 3.37 15.05 -9.59
C VAL A 55 4.25 14.35 -8.55
N HIS A 56 3.73 14.10 -7.34
CA HIS A 56 4.47 13.40 -6.28
C HIS A 56 4.85 11.97 -6.70
N ILE A 57 3.94 11.22 -7.32
CA ILE A 57 4.19 9.84 -7.78
C ILE A 57 5.24 9.84 -8.89
N ALA A 58 5.12 10.73 -9.89
CA ALA A 58 6.08 10.80 -11.00
C ALA A 58 7.50 11.19 -10.53
N ARG A 59 7.63 11.99 -9.46
CA ARG A 59 8.91 12.35 -8.85
C ARG A 59 9.43 11.29 -7.88
N GLY A 60 8.56 10.53 -7.23
CA GLY A 60 8.88 9.69 -6.08
C GLY A 60 9.13 10.51 -4.81
N GLU A 61 8.54 11.70 -4.72
CA GLU A 61 8.63 12.58 -3.54
C GLU A 61 7.50 12.27 -2.55
N PRO A 62 7.75 12.28 -1.24
CA PRO A 62 6.72 12.01 -0.25
C PRO A 62 5.52 12.94 -0.41
N LEU A 63 4.30 12.39 -0.34
CA LEU A 63 3.09 13.16 -0.20
C LEU A 63 2.88 13.45 1.29
N TRP A 64 3.06 14.70 1.70
CA TRP A 64 3.13 15.10 3.12
C TRP A 64 4.23 14.30 3.84
N GLU A 65 3.85 13.43 4.79
CA GLU A 65 4.76 12.56 5.53
C GLU A 65 4.77 11.11 5.01
N PHE A 66 3.94 10.79 4.00
CA PHE A 66 3.80 9.44 3.48
C PHE A 66 4.80 9.19 2.34
N PRO A 67 5.67 8.16 2.44
CA PRO A 67 6.56 7.77 1.36
C PRO A 67 5.77 7.42 0.09
N VAL A 68 6.31 7.76 -1.07
CA VAL A 68 5.70 7.51 -2.38
C VAL A 68 6.58 6.57 -3.18
N THR A 69 5.96 5.55 -3.76
CA THR A 69 6.63 4.69 -4.74
C THR A 69 6.65 5.41 -6.08
N LYS A 70 7.86 5.72 -6.58
CA LYS A 70 8.04 6.37 -7.88
C LYS A 70 7.50 5.50 -9.01
N GLY A 71 6.79 6.11 -9.96
CA GLY A 71 6.31 5.44 -11.18
C GLY A 71 5.78 6.44 -12.19
N GLU A 72 5.59 5.99 -13.43
CA GLU A 72 4.91 6.79 -14.43
C GLU A 72 3.40 6.87 -14.15
N VAL A 73 2.79 7.95 -14.59
CA VAL A 73 1.40 8.32 -14.29
C VAL A 73 0.64 8.62 -15.57
N LEU A 74 -0.55 8.05 -15.72
CA LEU A 74 -1.51 8.42 -16.75
C LEU A 74 -2.74 9.07 -16.11
N TYR A 75 -3.01 10.35 -16.42
CA TYR A 75 -4.14 11.10 -15.90
C TYR A 75 -5.15 11.44 -16.99
N PHE A 76 -6.32 10.83 -16.94
CA PHE A 76 -7.46 11.16 -17.79
C PHE A 76 -8.19 12.39 -17.24
N CYS A 77 -8.00 13.53 -17.91
CA CYS A 77 -8.64 14.82 -17.60
C CYS A 77 -9.85 15.04 -18.53
N LEU A 78 -10.94 14.33 -18.28
CA LEU A 78 -12.07 14.27 -19.22
C LEU A 78 -13.00 15.51 -19.16
N GLU A 79 -12.93 16.28 -18.07
CA GLU A 79 -13.68 17.55 -17.91
C GLU A 79 -12.88 18.78 -18.32
N ASP A 80 -11.58 18.65 -18.51
CA ASP A 80 -10.66 19.76 -18.71
C ASP A 80 -10.11 19.82 -20.14
N SER A 81 -9.91 21.05 -20.66
CA SER A 81 -9.15 21.25 -21.88
C SER A 81 -7.64 21.24 -21.61
N GLU A 82 -6.82 20.94 -22.62
CA GLU A 82 -5.36 20.98 -22.53
C GLU A 82 -4.84 22.32 -21.98
N ARG A 83 -5.44 23.45 -22.40
CA ARG A 83 -5.12 24.77 -21.85
C ARG A 83 -5.31 24.84 -20.34
N ARG A 84 -6.43 24.31 -19.82
CA ARG A 84 -6.70 24.33 -18.38
C ARG A 84 -5.76 23.38 -17.60
N ILE A 85 -5.42 22.25 -18.17
CA ILE A 85 -4.43 21.33 -17.59
C ILE A 85 -3.07 22.04 -17.50
N GLN A 86 -2.64 22.70 -18.57
CA GLN A 86 -1.39 23.45 -18.60
C GLN A 86 -1.37 24.58 -17.57
N GLU A 87 -2.45 25.38 -17.48
CA GLU A 87 -2.57 26.45 -16.48
C GLU A 87 -2.45 25.90 -15.05
N ARG A 88 -3.15 24.79 -14.75
CA ARG A 88 -3.07 24.15 -13.43
C ARG A 88 -1.69 23.56 -13.14
N LEU A 89 -1.09 22.93 -14.13
CA LEU A 89 0.23 22.34 -13.97
C LEU A 89 1.28 23.40 -13.64
N ASN A 90 1.25 24.55 -14.33
CA ASN A 90 2.12 25.70 -14.07
C ASN A 90 1.92 26.30 -12.66
N ILE A 91 0.74 26.11 -12.05
CA ILE A 91 0.46 26.56 -10.67
C ILE A 91 1.00 25.55 -9.65
N VAL A 92 0.85 24.25 -9.93
CA VAL A 92 1.23 23.17 -9.00
C VAL A 92 2.75 22.95 -8.96
N THR A 93 3.43 23.16 -10.09
CA THR A 93 4.88 22.88 -10.19
C THR A 93 5.58 23.75 -11.20
N ASP A 94 6.81 24.19 -10.87
CA ASP A 94 7.70 24.91 -11.78
C ASP A 94 8.45 23.98 -12.73
N ASP A 95 8.60 22.70 -12.36
CA ASP A 95 9.31 21.68 -13.14
C ASP A 95 8.43 20.43 -13.26
N VAL A 96 8.08 20.07 -14.48
CA VAL A 96 7.23 18.90 -14.76
C VAL A 96 8.07 17.64 -14.80
N PRO A 97 7.82 16.65 -13.92
CA PRO A 97 8.56 15.41 -13.93
C PRO A 97 8.32 14.62 -15.22
N PRO A 98 9.35 13.89 -15.73
CA PRO A 98 9.15 12.91 -16.78
C PRO A 98 8.22 11.79 -16.30
N GLY A 99 7.51 11.15 -17.24
CA GLY A 99 6.58 10.06 -16.91
C GLY A 99 5.21 10.52 -16.39
N LEU A 100 4.86 11.80 -16.53
CA LEU A 100 3.53 12.34 -16.26
C LEU A 100 2.79 12.58 -17.57
N TYR A 101 1.78 11.76 -17.85
CA TYR A 101 1.01 11.78 -19.10
C TYR A 101 -0.43 12.20 -18.84
N PHE A 102 -0.99 12.98 -19.77
CA PHE A 102 -2.38 13.44 -19.73
C PHE A 102 -3.15 12.91 -20.93
N ALA A 103 -4.36 12.41 -20.69
CA ALA A 103 -5.29 12.04 -21.73
C ALA A 103 -6.54 12.93 -21.65
N THR A 104 -6.92 13.50 -22.79
CA THR A 104 -8.12 14.33 -22.95
C THR A 104 -9.05 13.75 -24.00
N GLY A 105 -10.29 14.16 -24.03
CA GLY A 105 -11.29 13.70 -24.98
C GLY A 105 -12.34 12.80 -24.35
N ASN A 106 -13.14 12.13 -25.19
CA ASN A 106 -14.26 11.29 -24.75
C ASN A 106 -13.90 9.82 -24.83
N THR A 107 -14.13 9.11 -23.75
CA THR A 107 -13.98 7.65 -23.67
C THR A 107 -14.98 7.08 -22.68
N SER A 108 -15.27 5.79 -22.77
CA SER A 108 -16.09 5.06 -21.81
C SER A 108 -15.56 3.65 -21.59
N ILE A 109 -16.01 2.98 -20.55
CA ILE A 109 -15.68 1.58 -20.28
C ILE A 109 -16.07 0.71 -21.48
N GLU A 110 -17.24 0.96 -22.07
CA GLU A 110 -17.75 0.22 -23.24
C GLU A 110 -17.00 0.55 -24.53
N SER A 111 -16.45 1.75 -24.66
CA SER A 111 -15.75 2.22 -25.88
C SER A 111 -14.26 1.88 -25.91
N GLY A 112 -13.78 0.99 -25.04
CA GLY A 112 -12.40 0.48 -25.08
C GLY A 112 -11.41 1.18 -24.16
N LEU A 113 -11.87 1.90 -23.12
CA LEU A 113 -10.99 2.52 -22.11
C LEU A 113 -10.00 1.50 -21.50
N CYS A 114 -10.50 0.30 -21.15
CA CYS A 114 -9.63 -0.72 -20.57
C CYS A 114 -8.54 -1.19 -21.55
N ASP A 115 -8.87 -1.33 -22.82
CA ASP A 115 -7.89 -1.75 -23.85
C ASP A 115 -6.87 -0.64 -24.14
N PHE A 116 -7.29 0.62 -24.09
CA PHE A 116 -6.39 1.76 -24.18
C PHE A 116 -5.37 1.75 -23.03
N ILE A 117 -5.83 1.56 -21.79
CA ILE A 117 -4.94 1.51 -20.61
C ILE A 117 -3.97 0.32 -20.70
N ARG A 118 -4.43 -0.87 -21.14
CA ARG A 118 -3.55 -2.02 -21.37
C ARG A 118 -2.46 -1.73 -22.38
N LYS A 119 -2.84 -1.15 -23.52
CA LYS A 119 -1.89 -0.78 -24.58
C LYS A 119 -0.90 0.25 -24.06
N PHE A 120 -1.38 1.29 -23.38
CA PHE A 120 -0.52 2.31 -22.80
C PHE A 120 0.49 1.72 -21.80
N LYS A 121 0.04 0.81 -20.92
CA LYS A 121 0.92 0.11 -19.96
C LYS A 121 1.95 -0.78 -20.66
N GLN A 122 1.63 -1.36 -21.82
CA GLN A 122 2.61 -2.13 -22.62
C GLN A 122 3.70 -1.22 -23.24
N GLU A 123 3.32 -0.02 -23.67
CA GLU A 123 4.21 1.00 -24.22
C GLU A 123 5.01 1.72 -23.12
N HIS A 124 4.45 1.81 -21.92
CA HIS A 124 4.98 2.47 -20.72
C HIS A 124 4.99 1.51 -19.52
N PRO A 125 5.94 0.57 -19.45
CA PRO A 125 5.94 -0.48 -18.41
C PRO A 125 6.04 0.06 -16.98
N ASP A 126 6.59 1.25 -16.80
CA ASP A 126 6.80 1.90 -15.49
C ASP A 126 5.56 2.64 -14.97
N VAL A 127 4.42 2.61 -15.69
CA VAL A 127 3.15 3.17 -15.22
C VAL A 127 2.66 2.39 -14.01
N THR A 128 2.58 3.04 -12.86
CA THR A 128 2.08 2.46 -11.60
C THR A 128 0.75 3.08 -11.15
N PHE A 129 0.40 4.24 -11.71
CA PHE A 129 -0.77 4.99 -11.30
C PHE A 129 -1.56 5.51 -12.49
N VAL A 130 -2.87 5.30 -12.47
CA VAL A 130 -3.82 5.83 -13.45
C VAL A 130 -4.92 6.59 -12.70
N ALA A 131 -5.15 7.85 -13.04
CA ALA A 131 -6.25 8.65 -12.50
C ALA A 131 -7.29 8.92 -13.57
N ILE A 132 -8.58 8.94 -13.21
CA ILE A 132 -9.69 9.26 -14.11
C ILE A 132 -10.60 10.31 -13.47
N ASP A 133 -10.63 11.51 -14.02
CA ASP A 133 -11.46 12.64 -13.59
C ASP A 133 -12.42 13.06 -14.72
N THR A 134 -13.70 12.60 -14.68
CA THR A 134 -14.40 11.94 -13.58
C THR A 134 -14.95 10.58 -14.00
N PHE A 135 -15.21 9.72 -13.01
CA PHE A 135 -15.88 8.43 -13.20
C PHE A 135 -17.22 8.55 -13.93
N GLN A 136 -17.97 9.63 -13.68
CA GLN A 136 -19.27 9.85 -14.30
C GLN A 136 -19.21 9.89 -15.84
N LEU A 137 -18.12 10.38 -16.43
CA LEU A 137 -17.96 10.49 -17.89
C LEU A 137 -17.62 9.19 -18.58
N ILE A 138 -17.10 8.21 -17.86
CA ILE A 138 -16.74 6.91 -18.43
C ILE A 138 -17.80 5.83 -18.22
N ARG A 139 -18.89 6.16 -17.50
CA ARG A 139 -20.04 5.26 -17.27
C ARG A 139 -20.87 5.06 -18.52
N ALA A 140 -21.56 3.92 -18.60
CA ALA A 140 -22.55 3.65 -19.64
C ALA A 140 -23.70 4.65 -19.58
N GLN A 141 -24.11 5.21 -20.75
CA GLN A 141 -25.15 6.26 -20.82
C GLN A 141 -26.55 5.78 -20.42
N SER A 142 -26.80 4.48 -20.37
CA SER A 142 -28.12 3.88 -20.17
C SER A 142 -28.36 3.26 -18.80
N SER A 143 -27.40 3.34 -17.88
CA SER A 143 -27.57 2.66 -16.60
C SER A 143 -28.44 3.46 -15.63
N GLU A 144 -29.62 2.90 -15.31
CA GLU A 144 -30.33 3.33 -14.11
C GLU A 144 -29.40 3.16 -12.89
N ILE A 145 -29.40 4.15 -12.02
CA ILE A 145 -28.61 4.10 -10.77
C ILE A 145 -29.18 3.01 -9.88
N SER A 146 -28.57 1.83 -9.95
CA SER A 146 -28.94 0.69 -9.10
C SER A 146 -27.69 0.04 -8.50
N TYR A 147 -27.84 -0.62 -7.36
CA TYR A 147 -26.75 -1.32 -6.67
C TYR A 147 -26.02 -2.33 -7.60
N SER A 148 -26.79 -3.11 -8.35
CA SER A 148 -26.25 -4.13 -9.26
C SER A 148 -25.47 -3.51 -10.41
N ASN A 149 -25.92 -2.39 -10.94
CA ASN A 149 -25.30 -1.71 -12.08
C ASN A 149 -23.98 -1.03 -11.65
N ASP A 150 -23.96 -0.33 -10.51
CA ASP A 150 -22.76 0.31 -9.98
C ASP A 150 -21.62 -0.70 -9.74
N TYR A 151 -21.95 -1.88 -9.19
CA TYR A 151 -20.97 -2.94 -8.97
C TYR A 151 -20.46 -3.55 -10.30
N ALA A 152 -21.35 -3.81 -11.25
CA ALA A 152 -21.02 -4.39 -12.55
C ALA A 152 -20.12 -3.45 -13.40
N GLU A 153 -20.34 -2.15 -13.32
CA GLU A 153 -19.53 -1.15 -14.02
C GLU A 153 -18.10 -1.04 -13.46
N LEU A 154 -17.91 -1.20 -12.15
CA LEU A 154 -16.60 -1.13 -11.52
C LEU A 154 -15.78 -2.42 -11.68
N GLN A 155 -16.42 -3.54 -11.91
CA GLN A 155 -15.77 -4.85 -12.05
C GLN A 155 -14.67 -4.88 -13.13
N PRO A 156 -14.89 -4.39 -14.39
CA PRO A 156 -13.85 -4.35 -15.41
C PRO A 156 -12.62 -3.52 -14.99
N LEU A 157 -12.83 -2.38 -14.31
CA LEU A 157 -11.76 -1.51 -13.85
C LEU A 157 -10.97 -2.15 -12.70
N ARG A 158 -11.65 -2.85 -11.80
CA ARG A 158 -11.00 -3.59 -10.72
C ARG A 158 -10.13 -4.73 -11.24
N LEU A 159 -10.66 -5.50 -12.21
CA LEU A 159 -9.91 -6.57 -12.86
C LEU A 159 -8.68 -6.00 -13.60
N LEU A 160 -8.85 -4.87 -14.29
CA LEU A 160 -7.77 -4.19 -14.99
C LEU A 160 -6.66 -3.74 -14.03
N ALA A 161 -7.01 -3.12 -12.90
CA ALA A 161 -6.03 -2.68 -11.91
C ALA A 161 -5.22 -3.85 -11.35
N ALA A 162 -5.88 -4.98 -11.07
CA ALA A 162 -5.23 -6.21 -10.61
C ALA A 162 -4.38 -6.88 -11.70
N GLU A 163 -4.86 -6.91 -12.96
CA GLU A 163 -4.15 -7.47 -14.11
C GLU A 163 -2.84 -6.74 -14.41
N LEU A 164 -2.88 -5.41 -14.36
CA LEU A 164 -1.76 -4.54 -14.73
C LEU A 164 -0.85 -4.17 -13.54
N ASP A 165 -1.19 -4.61 -12.35
CA ASP A 165 -0.44 -4.32 -11.12
C ASP A 165 -0.31 -2.80 -10.86
N ILE A 166 -1.41 -2.05 -11.03
CA ILE A 166 -1.47 -0.58 -10.91
C ILE A 166 -2.48 -0.13 -9.86
N THR A 167 -2.33 1.12 -9.40
CA THR A 167 -3.39 1.85 -8.71
C THR A 167 -4.24 2.59 -9.73
N LEU A 168 -5.55 2.34 -9.75
CA LEU A 168 -6.52 3.05 -10.58
C LEU A 168 -7.40 3.91 -9.67
N LEU A 169 -7.25 5.24 -9.73
CA LEU A 169 -8.01 6.20 -8.92
C LEU A 169 -9.13 6.84 -9.72
N LEU A 170 -10.37 6.64 -9.29
CA LEU A 170 -11.55 7.25 -9.87
C LEU A 170 -11.97 8.48 -9.07
N VAL A 171 -12.12 9.62 -9.73
CA VAL A 171 -12.71 10.84 -9.12
C VAL A 171 -14.22 10.79 -9.27
N HIS A 172 -14.95 10.99 -8.18
CA HIS A 172 -16.40 10.93 -8.16
C HIS A 172 -17.04 12.10 -7.41
N HIS A 173 -18.24 12.50 -7.81
CA HIS A 173 -19.01 13.54 -7.12
C HIS A 173 -19.88 12.93 -6.03
N LEU A 174 -19.86 13.53 -4.83
CA LEU A 174 -20.78 13.15 -3.74
C LEU A 174 -22.19 13.64 -4.02
N ARG A 175 -23.19 12.86 -3.58
CA ARG A 175 -24.58 13.35 -3.50
C ARG A 175 -24.73 14.34 -2.34
N LYS A 176 -25.66 15.28 -2.49
CA LYS A 176 -26.01 16.27 -1.45
C LYS A 176 -26.85 15.67 -0.30
N THR A 177 -26.71 14.40 0.03
CA THR A 177 -27.45 13.77 1.13
C THR A 177 -26.71 13.98 2.44
N GLY A 178 -27.44 14.41 3.47
CA GLY A 178 -26.91 14.75 4.80
C GLY A 178 -26.53 13.56 5.68
N ASP A 179 -25.91 12.52 5.14
CA ASP A 179 -25.41 11.40 5.96
C ASP A 179 -24.19 11.83 6.78
N LYS A 180 -24.06 11.32 8.01
CA LYS A 180 -22.92 11.59 8.89
C LYS A 180 -21.70 10.76 8.52
N ASP A 181 -21.90 9.60 7.91
CA ASP A 181 -20.82 8.71 7.47
C ASP A 181 -20.30 9.16 6.11
N PRO A 182 -18.99 9.50 6.00
CA PRO A 182 -18.37 9.93 4.73
C PRO A 182 -18.54 8.88 3.61
N VAL A 183 -18.48 7.59 3.93
CA VAL A 183 -18.61 6.48 2.97
C VAL A 183 -20.00 6.45 2.33
N ASN A 184 -21.04 6.66 3.13
CA ASN A 184 -22.43 6.67 2.67
C ASN A 184 -22.75 7.86 1.74
N LYS A 185 -21.95 8.93 1.79
CA LYS A 185 -22.09 10.10 0.88
C LYS A 185 -21.64 9.78 -0.53
N LEU A 186 -20.82 8.75 -0.74
CA LEU A 186 -20.14 8.49 -2.02
C LEU A 186 -21.10 8.20 -3.19
N SER A 187 -22.32 7.76 -3.03
CA SER A 187 -23.20 7.62 -4.19
C SER A 187 -24.61 7.14 -3.88
N GLY A 188 -24.98 7.05 -2.63
CA GLY A 188 -26.28 6.47 -2.25
C GLY A 188 -26.41 4.99 -2.54
N SER A 189 -25.37 4.31 -2.98
CA SER A 189 -25.31 2.86 -3.00
C SER A 189 -24.04 2.37 -2.29
N THR A 190 -24.21 1.45 -1.35
CA THR A 190 -23.13 0.71 -0.71
C THR A 190 -22.34 -0.16 -1.72
N ALA A 191 -22.81 -0.23 -2.97
CA ALA A 191 -22.19 -1.00 -4.04
C ALA A 191 -20.81 -0.47 -4.43
N ILE A 192 -20.66 0.84 -4.58
CA ILE A 192 -19.38 1.45 -4.94
C ILE A 192 -18.36 1.17 -3.84
N ALA A 193 -18.75 1.38 -2.57
CA ALA A 193 -17.89 1.11 -1.43
C ALA A 193 -17.43 -0.36 -1.37
N GLY A 194 -18.31 -1.29 -1.72
CA GLY A 194 -17.99 -2.74 -1.75
C GLY A 194 -17.12 -3.17 -2.93
N ALA A 195 -17.11 -2.41 -4.03
CA ALA A 195 -16.42 -2.77 -5.27
C ALA A 195 -14.97 -2.29 -5.32
N VAL A 196 -14.58 -1.28 -4.52
CA VAL A 196 -13.24 -0.69 -4.50
C VAL A 196 -12.37 -1.23 -3.37
N ASP A 197 -11.06 -1.07 -3.50
CA ASP A 197 -10.07 -1.50 -2.51
C ASP A 197 -9.82 -0.41 -1.46
N ALA A 198 -9.93 0.88 -1.84
CA ALA A 198 -9.88 2.01 -0.92
C ALA A 198 -10.80 3.16 -1.34
N ILE A 199 -11.27 3.89 -0.34
CA ILE A 199 -12.20 5.01 -0.46
C ILE A 199 -11.55 6.23 0.18
N PHE A 200 -11.59 7.34 -0.55
CA PHE A 200 -11.17 8.65 -0.07
C PHE A 200 -12.34 9.63 -0.19
N VAL A 201 -12.58 10.42 0.84
CA VAL A 201 -13.63 11.46 0.82
C VAL A 201 -13.03 12.80 1.23
N LEU A 202 -12.99 13.72 0.27
CA LEU A 202 -12.53 15.09 0.48
C LEU A 202 -13.72 16.00 0.77
N GLU A 203 -13.82 16.51 2.01
CA GLU A 203 -14.90 17.37 2.47
C GLU A 203 -14.39 18.71 2.97
N LYS A 204 -15.12 19.82 2.67
CA LYS A 204 -14.79 21.13 3.22
C LYS A 204 -14.91 21.11 4.74
N PHE A 205 -13.91 21.68 5.38
CA PHE A 205 -13.92 21.90 6.82
C PHE A 205 -14.45 23.31 7.10
N GLU A 206 -15.70 23.40 7.55
CA GLU A 206 -16.44 24.67 7.64
C GLU A 206 -15.82 25.73 8.58
N ARG A 207 -14.94 25.31 9.49
CA ARG A 207 -14.37 26.21 10.51
C ARG A 207 -13.14 27.01 10.06
N ILE A 208 -12.51 26.62 8.95
CA ILE A 208 -11.28 27.22 8.44
C ILE A 208 -11.43 27.43 6.94
N GLU A 209 -11.17 28.66 6.48
CA GLU A 209 -11.23 28.98 5.05
C GLU A 209 -10.22 28.15 4.25
N LYS A 210 -10.67 27.62 3.11
CA LYS A 210 -9.86 26.75 2.22
C LYS A 210 -9.30 25.47 2.89
N ALA A 211 -9.93 25.03 3.99
CA ALA A 211 -9.57 23.78 4.65
C ALA A 211 -10.53 22.64 4.27
N ALA A 212 -10.02 21.43 4.32
CA ALA A 212 -10.77 20.20 4.08
C ALA A 212 -10.31 19.09 5.02
N SER A 213 -11.17 18.10 5.21
CA SER A 213 -10.77 16.79 5.75
C SER A 213 -10.73 15.78 4.61
N LEU A 214 -9.70 14.97 4.57
CA LEU A 214 -9.60 13.79 3.73
C LEU A 214 -9.79 12.56 4.62
N TYR A 215 -10.93 11.91 4.50
CA TYR A 215 -11.18 10.60 5.11
C TYR A 215 -10.68 9.52 4.16
N ALA A 216 -9.99 8.52 4.69
CA ALA A 216 -9.49 7.36 3.96
C ALA A 216 -9.89 6.07 4.69
N SER A 217 -10.37 5.07 3.96
CA SER A 217 -10.72 3.74 4.46
C SER A 217 -10.53 2.70 3.35
N GLY A 218 -10.09 1.49 3.69
CA GLY A 218 -9.88 0.44 2.68
C GLY A 218 -9.52 -0.92 3.27
N ARG A 219 -9.31 -1.89 2.39
CA ARG A 219 -9.00 -3.28 2.79
C ARG A 219 -7.60 -3.41 3.38
N ASP A 220 -6.63 -2.65 2.85
CA ASP A 220 -5.22 -2.72 3.21
C ASP A 220 -4.75 -1.48 3.99
N ILE A 221 -5.64 -0.51 4.23
CA ILE A 221 -5.37 0.70 5.01
C ILE A 221 -6.28 0.76 6.23
N ARG A 222 -5.82 1.47 7.27
CA ARG A 222 -6.65 1.79 8.44
C ARG A 222 -7.48 3.03 8.15
N ASP A 223 -8.65 3.12 8.78
CA ASP A 223 -9.44 4.34 8.75
C ASP A 223 -8.61 5.51 9.29
N LEU A 224 -8.55 6.56 8.50
CA LEU A 224 -7.72 7.72 8.74
C LEU A 224 -8.49 8.99 8.35
N THR A 225 -8.33 10.05 9.13
CA THR A 225 -8.79 11.39 8.73
C THR A 225 -7.64 12.37 8.80
N VAL A 226 -7.35 12.98 7.67
CA VAL A 226 -6.30 13.99 7.52
C VAL A 226 -6.94 15.37 7.36
N TYR A 227 -6.47 16.35 8.11
CA TYR A 227 -6.92 17.74 7.97
C TYR A 227 -5.95 18.52 7.09
N LEU A 228 -6.49 19.14 6.06
CA LEU A 228 -5.74 19.76 4.98
C LEU A 228 -6.13 21.24 4.82
N LYS A 229 -5.17 22.06 4.44
CA LYS A 229 -5.39 23.44 4.00
C LYS A 229 -4.82 23.61 2.59
N MET A 230 -5.59 24.21 1.71
CA MET A 230 -5.10 24.51 0.37
C MET A 230 -4.21 25.75 0.43
N ASN A 231 -3.00 25.60 -0.05
CA ASN A 231 -2.07 26.72 -0.24
C ASN A 231 -2.60 27.63 -1.36
N PRO A 232 -2.78 28.94 -1.13
CA PRO A 232 -3.36 29.84 -2.12
C PRO A 232 -2.46 30.10 -3.34
N ASP A 233 -1.14 29.93 -3.20
CA ASP A 233 -0.17 30.30 -4.23
C ASP A 233 0.01 29.18 -5.26
N ASN A 234 0.02 27.91 -4.81
CA ASN A 234 0.27 26.76 -5.67
C ASN A 234 -0.90 25.76 -5.72
N CYS A 235 -2.03 26.04 -5.04
CA CYS A 235 -3.22 25.17 -4.97
C CYS A 235 -2.97 23.74 -4.48
N ARG A 236 -1.85 23.49 -3.81
CA ARG A 236 -1.52 22.21 -3.20
C ARG A 236 -2.17 22.05 -1.83
N TRP A 237 -2.45 20.82 -1.46
CA TRP A 237 -3.00 20.51 -0.14
C TRP A 237 -1.88 20.23 0.85
N GLU A 238 -1.84 21.00 1.94
CA GLU A 238 -0.86 20.89 3.03
C GLU A 238 -1.53 20.40 4.32
N LEU A 239 -0.78 19.65 5.15
CA LEU A 239 -1.28 19.22 6.47
C LEU A 239 -1.47 20.41 7.41
N ILE A 240 -2.63 20.46 8.11
CA ILE A 240 -2.91 21.48 9.13
C ILE A 240 -2.29 21.10 10.48
N THR A 241 -2.20 19.81 10.78
CA THR A 241 -1.77 19.33 12.11
C THR A 241 -0.71 18.25 11.98
N ASP A 242 0.28 18.29 12.88
CA ASP A 242 1.30 17.25 13.09
C ASP A 242 0.70 15.91 13.62
N SER A 243 -0.63 15.83 13.71
CA SER A 243 -1.31 14.71 14.38
C SER A 243 -1.28 13.40 13.62
N ILE A 244 -0.81 13.40 12.37
CA ILE A 244 -0.65 12.18 11.59
C ILE A 244 0.80 12.04 11.20
N LYS A 245 1.59 11.55 12.13
CA LYS A 245 2.83 10.88 11.75
C LYS A 245 2.43 9.65 10.96
N ALA A 246 3.00 9.49 9.76
CA ALA A 246 2.98 8.21 9.07
C ALA A 246 3.22 7.14 10.12
N PRO A 247 2.43 6.06 10.19
CA PRO A 247 2.59 5.08 11.25
C PRO A 247 4.04 4.60 11.22
N GLU A 248 4.84 5.08 12.21
CA GLU A 248 6.16 4.52 12.44
C GLU A 248 5.93 3.02 12.64
N PHE A 249 6.34 2.24 11.67
CA PHE A 249 6.18 0.80 11.73
C PHE A 249 7.13 0.27 12.81
N LYS A 250 6.67 0.34 14.07
CA LYS A 250 7.40 -0.23 15.20
C LYS A 250 7.06 -1.70 15.28
N LEU A 251 8.05 -2.54 15.04
CA LEU A 251 7.93 -3.96 15.34
C LEU A 251 7.46 -4.14 16.78
N PRO A 252 6.49 -5.05 17.04
CA PRO A 252 6.09 -5.39 18.40
C PRO A 252 7.27 -5.91 19.21
N LYS A 253 7.27 -5.67 20.54
CA LYS A 253 8.35 -6.12 21.43
C LYS A 253 8.85 -7.54 21.19
N PRO A 254 7.98 -8.57 20.96
CA PRO A 254 8.48 -9.92 20.64
C PRO A 254 9.25 -10.01 19.32
N MET A 255 8.90 -9.19 18.29
CA MET A 255 9.63 -9.19 17.02
C MET A 255 10.96 -8.45 17.12
N VAL A 256 11.02 -7.41 17.93
CA VAL A 256 12.28 -6.73 18.28
C VAL A 256 13.21 -7.71 19.06
N ALA A 257 12.67 -8.47 20.01
CA ALA A 257 13.44 -9.48 20.74
C ALA A 257 13.93 -10.60 19.82
N LEU A 258 13.10 -11.06 18.88
CA LEU A 258 13.50 -12.03 17.86
C LEU A 258 14.67 -11.49 17.01
N TYR A 259 14.58 -10.24 16.56
CA TYR A 259 15.64 -9.60 15.77
C TYR A 259 16.98 -9.57 16.53
N TYR A 260 16.99 -9.08 17.78
CA TYR A 260 18.22 -9.07 18.59
C TYR A 260 18.74 -10.47 18.89
N PHE A 261 17.86 -11.43 19.15
CA PHE A 261 18.28 -12.84 19.31
C PHE A 261 18.97 -13.34 18.03
N MET A 262 18.42 -13.03 16.85
CA MET A 262 18.98 -13.50 15.58
C MET A 262 20.29 -12.80 15.19
N ILE A 263 20.51 -11.53 15.58
CA ILE A 263 21.82 -10.87 15.43
C ILE A 263 22.91 -11.68 16.17
N GLY A 264 22.60 -12.19 17.37
CA GLY A 264 23.56 -12.97 18.15
C GLY A 264 23.67 -14.41 17.69
N ALA A 265 22.56 -15.04 17.30
CA ALA A 265 22.52 -16.47 16.96
C ALA A 265 22.86 -16.77 15.51
N THR A 266 22.72 -15.79 14.60
CA THR A 266 22.86 -15.88 13.13
C THR A 266 21.97 -16.91 12.45
N GLU A 267 21.82 -18.12 13.00
CA GLU A 267 20.91 -19.17 12.53
C GLU A 267 20.27 -19.89 13.73
N PHE A 268 18.98 -20.19 13.60
CA PHE A 268 18.21 -20.99 14.53
C PHE A 268 17.44 -22.08 13.78
N SER A 269 17.49 -23.32 14.27
CA SER A 269 16.68 -24.44 13.78
C SER A 269 16.07 -25.18 14.94
N GLY A 270 14.76 -25.15 15.08
CA GLY A 270 14.06 -25.76 16.21
C GLY A 270 12.54 -25.61 16.09
N THR A 271 11.84 -26.00 17.16
CA THR A 271 10.37 -25.81 17.23
C THR A 271 10.01 -24.37 17.58
N ASN A 272 8.78 -23.97 17.24
CA ASN A 272 8.26 -22.65 17.68
C ASN A 272 8.23 -22.54 19.22
N THR A 273 8.14 -23.65 19.93
CA THR A 273 8.17 -23.68 21.39
C THR A 273 9.56 -23.33 21.93
N GLU A 274 10.60 -23.82 21.30
CA GLU A 274 11.98 -23.50 21.65
C GLU A 274 12.31 -22.07 21.28
N LEU A 275 11.95 -21.63 20.07
CA LEU A 275 12.16 -20.25 19.64
C LEU A 275 11.44 -19.24 20.57
N ALA A 276 10.21 -19.55 21.00
CA ALA A 276 9.47 -18.69 21.93
C ALA A 276 10.14 -18.51 23.29
N LYS A 277 10.90 -19.51 23.76
CA LYS A 277 11.69 -19.40 25.00
C LYS A 277 12.83 -18.41 24.86
N TYR A 278 13.53 -18.40 23.71
CA TYR A 278 14.61 -17.45 23.43
C TYR A 278 14.09 -16.03 23.20
N VAL A 279 12.97 -15.89 22.51
CA VAL A 279 12.33 -14.56 22.27
C VAL A 279 11.78 -13.98 23.58
N GLY A 280 11.33 -14.83 24.51
CA GLY A 280 10.79 -14.43 25.80
C GLY A 280 9.51 -13.61 25.69
N ASN A 281 9.36 -12.55 26.49
CA ASN A 281 8.21 -11.64 26.53
C ASN A 281 6.84 -12.31 26.75
N GLY A 282 6.81 -13.54 27.29
CA GLY A 282 5.58 -14.28 27.55
C GLY A 282 4.78 -14.69 26.30
N ILE A 283 5.40 -14.64 25.13
CA ILE A 283 4.74 -15.00 23.87
C ILE A 283 4.52 -16.51 23.77
N SER A 284 3.31 -16.92 23.41
CA SER A 284 3.03 -18.33 23.12
C SER A 284 3.66 -18.77 21.79
N PRO A 285 4.01 -20.07 21.62
CA PRO A 285 4.56 -20.58 20.36
C PRO A 285 3.67 -20.29 19.14
N LYS A 286 2.33 -20.36 19.31
CA LYS A 286 1.35 -20.04 18.28
C LYS A 286 1.34 -18.52 17.99
N GLY A 287 1.38 -17.70 19.02
CA GLY A 287 1.43 -16.24 18.91
C GLY A 287 2.71 -15.78 18.23
N LEU A 288 3.87 -16.38 18.55
CA LEU A 288 5.14 -16.11 17.89
C LEU A 288 5.06 -16.40 16.38
N LYS A 289 4.58 -17.58 15.99
CA LYS A 289 4.41 -17.94 14.57
C LYS A 289 3.50 -16.96 13.85
N GLN A 290 2.37 -16.57 14.45
CA GLN A 290 1.45 -15.61 13.87
C GLN A 290 2.09 -14.22 13.69
N MET A 291 2.84 -13.74 14.69
CA MET A 291 3.55 -12.48 14.59
C MET A 291 4.67 -12.53 13.54
N MET A 292 5.47 -13.58 13.50
CA MET A 292 6.51 -13.74 12.48
C MET A 292 5.91 -13.69 11.08
N ASN A 293 4.79 -14.40 10.82
CA ASN A 293 4.13 -14.34 9.51
C ASN A 293 3.54 -12.96 9.20
N ARG A 294 2.94 -12.29 10.21
CA ARG A 294 2.37 -10.95 10.05
C ARG A 294 3.42 -9.88 9.75
N TYR A 295 4.59 -9.98 10.37
CA TYR A 295 5.67 -9.01 10.26
C TYR A 295 6.85 -9.56 9.43
N ARG A 296 6.57 -10.51 8.54
CA ARG A 296 7.59 -11.17 7.71
C ARG A 296 8.41 -10.18 6.90
N TYR A 297 7.75 -9.29 6.20
CA TYR A 297 8.39 -8.31 5.33
C TYR A 297 9.32 -7.38 6.09
N GLU A 298 8.89 -6.92 7.24
CA GLU A 298 9.67 -6.04 8.10
C GLU A 298 10.86 -6.75 8.72
N LEU A 299 10.69 -8.03 9.06
CA LEU A 299 11.79 -8.87 9.52
C LEU A 299 12.81 -9.13 8.39
N GLU A 300 12.35 -9.36 7.17
CA GLU A 300 13.21 -9.55 6.00
C GLU A 300 13.97 -8.27 5.64
N LYS A 301 13.37 -7.09 5.75
CA LYS A 301 14.07 -5.79 5.63
C LYS A 301 15.18 -5.62 6.66
N LEU A 302 15.06 -6.23 7.81
CA LEU A 302 16.08 -6.26 8.86
C LEU A 302 17.05 -7.45 8.70
N GLY A 303 16.98 -8.21 7.60
CA GLY A 303 17.84 -9.35 7.34
C GLY A 303 17.42 -10.64 8.04
N VAL A 304 16.21 -10.71 8.64
CA VAL A 304 15.72 -11.92 9.32
C VAL A 304 14.77 -12.69 8.42
N TYR A 305 15.23 -13.84 7.94
CA TYR A 305 14.48 -14.75 7.04
C TYR A 305 14.07 -16.00 7.78
N PHE A 306 12.88 -16.56 7.50
CA PHE A 306 12.43 -17.78 8.14
C PHE A 306 11.59 -18.67 7.23
N GLN A 307 11.67 -19.97 7.46
CA GLN A 307 10.89 -21.00 6.78
C GLN A 307 10.41 -22.05 7.76
N SER A 308 9.19 -22.55 7.57
CA SER A 308 8.68 -23.71 8.31
C SER A 308 8.98 -25.00 7.54
N ARG A 309 9.50 -26.02 8.24
CA ARG A 309 9.75 -27.35 7.70
C ARG A 309 9.06 -28.40 8.55
N ARG A 310 8.66 -29.50 7.93
CA ARG A 310 8.21 -30.71 8.62
C ARG A 310 9.29 -31.81 8.54
N SER A 311 9.61 -32.41 9.66
CA SER A 311 10.48 -33.60 9.72
C SER A 311 9.91 -34.53 10.77
N ASN A 312 9.73 -35.81 10.42
CA ASN A 312 9.20 -36.86 11.29
C ASN A 312 7.88 -36.51 12.02
N GLY A 313 6.96 -35.83 11.29
CA GLY A 313 5.66 -35.41 11.84
C GLY A 313 5.68 -34.14 12.73
N GLN A 314 6.87 -33.63 13.07
CA GLN A 314 7.03 -32.40 13.84
C GLN A 314 7.28 -31.20 12.93
N LYS A 315 6.75 -30.02 13.33
CA LYS A 315 6.98 -28.74 12.66
C LYS A 315 8.18 -28.03 13.27
N PHE A 316 9.15 -27.72 12.42
CA PHE A 316 10.34 -26.95 12.75
C PHE A 316 10.29 -25.59 12.03
N VAL A 317 10.87 -24.59 12.63
CA VAL A 317 11.17 -23.30 12.00
C VAL A 317 12.68 -23.16 11.89
N VAL A 318 13.13 -22.74 10.71
CA VAL A 318 14.51 -22.33 10.49
C VAL A 318 14.49 -20.81 10.31
N VAL A 319 15.28 -20.10 11.09
CA VAL A 319 15.41 -18.64 11.05
C VAL A 319 16.88 -18.32 10.79
N LYS A 320 17.15 -17.39 9.86
CA LYS A 320 18.50 -16.96 9.50
C LYS A 320 18.59 -15.45 9.54
N TYR A 321 19.71 -14.95 10.00
CA TYR A 321 20.06 -13.54 9.91
C TYR A 321 21.06 -13.34 8.79
N LEU A 322 20.66 -12.59 7.75
CA LEU A 322 21.42 -12.34 6.53
C LEU A 322 21.41 -10.82 6.26
N PRO A 323 22.26 -10.04 6.96
CA PRO A 323 22.26 -8.56 6.85
C PRO A 323 22.56 -8.07 5.45
N ASP A 324 23.40 -8.76 4.68
CA ASP A 324 23.77 -8.37 3.32
C ASP A 324 22.60 -8.41 2.32
N LEU A 325 21.50 -9.09 2.67
CA LEU A 325 20.26 -9.13 1.89
C LEU A 325 19.25 -8.09 2.35
N ALA A 326 19.50 -7.37 3.44
CA ALA A 326 18.60 -6.37 4.00
C ALA A 326 18.58 -5.06 3.20
N GLU A 327 19.64 -4.75 2.44
CA GLU A 327 19.81 -3.48 1.72
C GLU A 327 19.54 -3.57 0.20
N SER A 328 19.21 -4.75 -0.34
CA SER A 328 18.92 -4.88 -1.76
C SER A 328 17.41 -4.75 -2.02
N ASP A 329 16.94 -3.57 -2.37
CA ASP A 329 15.74 -3.38 -3.18
C ASP A 329 16.00 -4.00 -4.57
N GLY A 330 15.95 -5.33 -4.65
CA GLY A 330 16.27 -6.13 -5.84
C GLY A 330 15.13 -7.08 -6.15
N ASP A 331 14.59 -6.90 -7.33
CA ASP A 331 13.71 -7.76 -8.12
C ASP A 331 13.78 -9.26 -7.75
N PRO A 332 12.67 -9.93 -7.39
CA PRO A 332 12.65 -11.35 -7.00
C PRO A 332 12.79 -12.34 -8.17
N SER A 333 13.19 -11.91 -9.39
CA SER A 333 13.25 -12.77 -10.58
C SER A 333 14.61 -13.36 -10.94
N ALA A 334 15.68 -13.13 -10.17
CA ALA A 334 17.01 -13.63 -10.50
C ALA A 334 17.58 -14.50 -9.37
N SER A 335 17.31 -15.81 -9.39
CA SER A 335 18.29 -16.87 -9.06
C SER A 335 17.66 -18.27 -9.12
N SER A 336 17.79 -18.90 -10.26
CA SER A 336 17.94 -20.34 -10.34
C SER A 336 19.34 -20.60 -10.94
N ASP A 337 20.02 -21.58 -10.35
CA ASP A 337 21.26 -22.24 -10.76
C ASP A 337 22.59 -21.67 -10.25
N SER A 338 23.14 -22.40 -9.25
CA SER A 338 24.42 -23.11 -9.45
C SER A 338 24.87 -23.85 -8.19
N THR A 339 24.86 -25.18 -8.32
CA THR A 339 25.87 -26.22 -8.00
C THR A 339 26.77 -26.07 -6.77
N SER A 340 26.57 -27.04 -5.91
CA SER A 340 27.54 -27.88 -5.18
C SER A 340 29.02 -27.52 -5.15
N SER A 341 29.62 -27.42 -4.00
CA SER A 341 30.77 -28.22 -3.63
C SER A 341 31.08 -28.20 -2.13
N ALA A 342 31.60 -29.28 -1.66
CA ALA A 342 31.77 -29.72 -0.32
C ALA A 342 33.02 -29.16 0.39
N CYS A 343 33.10 -29.56 1.67
CA CYS A 343 34.25 -29.60 2.58
C CYS A 343 34.42 -28.37 3.47
N ASP A 344 34.73 -28.43 4.76
CA ASP A 344 35.12 -29.53 5.67
C ASP A 344 35.09 -28.96 7.10
N ASN A 345 35.07 -29.87 8.05
CA ASN A 345 35.10 -29.69 9.50
C ASN A 345 36.10 -28.66 10.05
N SER A 346 35.69 -27.92 11.07
CA SER A 346 36.44 -27.98 12.33
C SER A 346 35.70 -27.29 13.49
N VAL A 347 35.74 -27.98 14.59
CA VAL A 347 35.28 -27.68 15.95
C VAL A 347 36.02 -26.49 16.53
N SER A 348 35.32 -25.56 17.24
CA SER A 348 35.75 -25.19 18.60
C SER A 348 35.02 -23.94 19.15
N SER A 349 34.60 -24.08 20.39
CA SER A 349 34.52 -23.14 21.51
C SER A 349 33.44 -22.05 21.53
N VAL A 350 32.56 -22.25 22.50
CA VAL A 350 31.63 -21.32 23.12
C VAL A 350 32.39 -20.17 23.81
N PRO A 351 31.97 -18.90 23.66
CA PRO A 351 32.35 -17.87 24.60
C PRO A 351 31.24 -17.63 25.65
N CYS A 352 31.70 -17.54 26.89
CA CYS A 352 30.96 -17.27 28.10
C CYS A 352 30.21 -15.90 28.08
N VAL A 353 29.09 -15.90 28.77
CA VAL A 353 28.30 -14.74 29.18
C VAL A 353 29.06 -13.97 30.26
N PRO A 354 29.15 -12.64 30.24
CA PRO A 354 29.59 -11.87 31.41
C PRO A 354 28.40 -11.66 32.36
N GLU A 355 28.70 -11.94 33.64
CA GLU A 355 27.87 -11.69 34.81
C GLU A 355 27.73 -10.18 35.11
N ASN A 356 26.59 -9.88 35.67
CA ASN A 356 26.16 -8.78 36.56
C ASN A 356 27.14 -7.65 36.85
N VAL A 357 26.67 -6.42 36.58
CA VAL A 357 27.08 -5.23 37.31
C VAL A 357 25.88 -4.75 38.10
N GLU A 358 25.97 -4.86 39.42
CA GLU A 358 25.16 -4.18 40.42
C GLU A 358 25.50 -2.68 40.39
N GLU A 359 24.49 -1.83 40.19
CA GLU A 359 24.63 -0.39 40.50
C GLU A 359 23.97 -0.11 41.84
N GLU A 360 24.82 0.35 42.74
CA GLU A 360 24.47 0.90 44.05
C GLU A 360 23.67 2.20 43.88
N CYS A 361 22.62 2.31 44.67
CA CYS A 361 21.92 3.55 44.95
C CYS A 361 22.75 4.38 45.94
N GLU A 362 23.15 5.58 45.60
CA GLU A 362 23.47 6.62 46.57
C GLU A 362 22.34 7.66 46.58
N ASP A 363 21.73 7.76 47.79
CA ASP A 363 20.92 8.88 48.24
C ASP A 363 21.82 10.07 48.51
N GLU A 364 21.43 11.27 48.08
CA GLU A 364 21.76 12.50 48.79
C GLU A 364 20.78 13.64 48.41
N GLU A 365 20.12 14.12 49.50
CA GLU A 365 19.50 15.42 49.80
C GLU A 365 18.57 16.11 48.77
#